data_b52399be41b56a765606e568b825e717
#
_entry.id   b52399be41b56a765606e568b825e717
#
_cell.length_a   1.000
_cell.length_b   1.000
_cell.length_c   1.000
_cell.angle_alpha   90.00
_cell.angle_beta   90.00
_cell.angle_gamma   90.00
#
_symmetry.space_group_name_H-M   'P 1'
#
loop_
_entity.id
_entity.type
_entity.pdbx_description
1 polymer ?
#
loop_
_entity_poly.entity_id
_entity_poly.type
_entity_poly.pdbx_seq_one_letter_code
_entity_poly.pdbx_strand_id
1 'polypeptide(L)'
;MTPAELKALVRTIPDFPKTGIQFRDITTLIGHGEGFAATVEWLGERVAGASAIAGMEARGFIFGAAVAARLGLPFLPIRKPGKLPCDTIGVDYELEYGLDRLEMDPSAVTNGQPVAIVDDLLATGGTASAATKLLRQAGAEVALAAFVIDLPDLGGGSLLRANGVEVHALMEFEGD
;
A
#
# COMPACT_ATOMS: atom_id res chain seq x y z
N MET A 1 1.62 20.70 6.37
CA MET A 1 0.34 20.65 5.65
C MET A 1 -0.63 19.77 6.41
N THR A 2 -1.87 20.19 6.51
CA THR A 2 -2.96 19.41 7.13
C THR A 2 -3.46 18.30 6.18
N PRO A 3 -4.13 17.24 6.69
CA PRO A 3 -4.75 16.25 5.81
C PRO A 3 -5.71 16.82 4.77
N ALA A 4 -6.44 17.88 5.12
CA ALA A 4 -7.36 18.55 4.18
C ALA A 4 -6.61 19.26 3.04
N GLU A 5 -5.49 19.91 3.34
CA GLU A 5 -4.64 20.54 2.33
C GLU A 5 -4.00 19.48 1.41
N LEU A 6 -3.55 18.33 1.98
CA LEU A 6 -3.02 17.23 1.20
C LEU A 6 -4.09 16.59 0.32
N LYS A 7 -5.31 16.43 0.83
CA LYS A 7 -6.45 15.92 0.05
C LYS A 7 -6.78 16.82 -1.15
N ALA A 8 -6.66 18.12 -0.99
CA ALA A 8 -6.89 19.09 -2.07
C ALA A 8 -5.85 18.99 -3.21
N LEU A 9 -4.68 18.38 -2.97
CA LEU A 9 -3.66 18.13 -3.99
C LEU A 9 -3.98 16.90 -4.84
N VAL A 10 -4.89 16.03 -4.40
CA VAL A 10 -5.29 14.84 -5.18
C VAL A 10 -6.32 15.25 -6.22
N ARG A 11 -6.01 15.02 -7.49
CA ARG A 11 -6.92 15.33 -8.59
C ARG A 11 -7.91 14.18 -8.79
N THR A 12 -9.20 14.49 -8.91
CA THR A 12 -10.22 13.53 -9.30
C THR A 12 -10.47 13.61 -10.80
N ILE A 13 -10.36 12.47 -11.50
CA ILE A 13 -10.65 12.34 -12.93
C ILE A 13 -11.91 11.46 -13.05
N PRO A 14 -13.05 12.05 -13.47
CA PRO A 14 -14.27 11.28 -13.65
C PRO A 14 -14.17 10.35 -14.87
N ASP A 15 -14.91 9.24 -14.80
CA ASP A 15 -15.07 8.29 -15.91
C ASP A 15 -13.74 7.70 -16.46
N PHE A 16 -12.79 7.45 -15.57
CA PHE A 16 -11.51 6.82 -15.92
C PHE A 16 -11.22 5.61 -15.02
N PRO A 17 -10.79 4.45 -15.56
CA PRO A 17 -10.65 4.11 -16.99
C PRO A 17 -11.98 3.77 -17.69
N LYS A 18 -13.08 3.76 -16.93
CA LYS A 18 -14.45 3.44 -17.39
C LYS A 18 -15.45 4.44 -16.83
N THR A 19 -16.56 4.62 -17.52
CA THR A 19 -17.70 5.41 -17.06
C THR A 19 -18.16 4.95 -15.66
N GLY A 20 -18.37 5.90 -14.75
CA GLY A 20 -18.80 5.68 -13.37
C GLY A 20 -17.64 5.61 -12.36
N ILE A 21 -16.39 5.40 -12.78
CA ILE A 21 -15.24 5.35 -11.89
C ILE A 21 -14.66 6.75 -11.68
N GLN A 22 -14.44 7.11 -10.42
CA GLN A 22 -13.78 8.36 -10.01
C GLN A 22 -12.30 8.06 -9.72
N PHE A 23 -11.43 8.26 -10.69
CA PHE A 23 -10.01 7.98 -10.52
C PHE A 23 -9.35 9.05 -9.62
N ARG A 24 -8.73 8.63 -8.53
CA ARG A 24 -7.98 9.49 -7.62
C ARG A 24 -6.53 9.55 -8.06
N ASP A 25 -6.18 10.62 -8.75
CA ASP A 25 -4.85 10.80 -9.32
C ASP A 25 -3.90 11.43 -8.30
N ILE A 26 -2.94 10.63 -7.85
CA ILE A 26 -1.92 11.04 -6.88
C ILE A 26 -0.72 11.76 -7.52
N THR A 27 -0.64 11.83 -8.86
CA THR A 27 0.53 12.43 -9.53
C THR A 27 0.67 13.90 -9.19
N THR A 28 -0.42 14.60 -8.96
CA THR A 28 -0.43 16.00 -8.52
C THR A 28 0.06 16.15 -7.08
N LEU A 29 -0.24 15.20 -6.18
CA LEU A 29 0.29 15.15 -4.82
C LEU A 29 1.79 14.86 -4.82
N ILE A 30 2.24 13.87 -5.58
CA ILE A 30 3.66 13.51 -5.71
C ILE A 30 4.45 14.63 -6.36
N GLY A 31 3.87 15.33 -7.34
CA GLY A 31 4.47 16.47 -8.02
C GLY A 31 4.59 17.73 -7.15
N HIS A 32 3.96 17.77 -5.98
CA HIS A 32 4.05 18.86 -5.01
C HIS A 32 5.02 18.46 -3.89
N GLY A 33 6.26 18.97 -3.95
CA GLY A 33 7.35 18.54 -3.07
C GLY A 33 7.03 18.56 -1.58
N GLU A 34 6.44 19.65 -1.07
CA GLU A 34 6.05 19.75 0.35
C GLU A 34 4.90 18.80 0.69
N GLY A 35 3.94 18.62 -0.22
CA GLY A 35 2.83 17.68 -0.05
C GLY A 35 3.30 16.23 -0.01
N PHE A 36 4.21 15.87 -0.91
CA PHE A 36 4.81 14.54 -0.91
C PHE A 36 5.61 14.28 0.37
N ALA A 37 6.47 15.24 0.79
CA ALA A 37 7.22 15.12 2.03
C ALA A 37 6.32 14.99 3.27
N ALA A 38 5.26 15.79 3.37
CA ALA A 38 4.29 15.71 4.47
C ALA A 38 3.52 14.37 4.47
N THR A 39 3.20 13.83 3.29
CA THR A 39 2.57 12.50 3.14
C THR A 39 3.50 11.39 3.63
N VAL A 40 4.77 11.42 3.24
CA VAL A 40 5.79 10.46 3.68
C VAL A 40 6.01 10.52 5.19
N GLU A 41 6.05 11.73 5.76
CA GLU A 41 6.15 11.94 7.21
C GLU A 41 4.97 11.30 7.94
N TRP A 42 3.74 11.62 7.52
CA TRP A 42 2.54 11.09 8.13
C TRP A 42 2.48 9.55 8.06
N LEU A 43 2.79 8.96 6.90
CA LEU A 43 2.84 7.50 6.74
C LEU A 43 3.90 6.89 7.66
N GLY A 44 5.09 7.49 7.74
CA GLY A 44 6.18 7.02 8.58
C GLY A 44 5.82 6.97 10.07
N GLU A 45 5.08 7.97 10.55
CA GLU A 45 4.57 7.98 11.94
C GLU A 45 3.59 6.82 12.22
N ARG A 46 2.76 6.46 11.24
CA ARG A 46 1.73 5.41 11.39
C ARG A 46 2.31 3.99 11.34
N VAL A 47 3.48 3.82 10.77
CA VAL A 47 4.17 2.52 10.72
C VAL A 47 5.31 2.42 11.74
N ALA A 48 5.34 3.30 12.71
CA ALA A 48 6.33 3.27 13.78
C ALA A 48 6.27 1.93 14.53
N GLY A 49 7.44 1.30 14.72
CA GLY A 49 7.56 -0.04 15.31
C GLY A 49 7.76 -1.15 14.28
N ALA A 50 7.54 -0.92 12.99
CA ALA A 50 7.99 -1.83 11.94
C ALA A 50 9.52 -1.81 11.82
N SER A 51 10.10 -2.93 11.42
CA SER A 51 11.54 -3.05 11.13
C SER A 51 11.82 -3.19 9.62
N ALA A 52 10.79 -3.25 8.80
CA ALA A 52 10.85 -3.17 7.34
C ALA A 52 9.52 -2.65 6.78
N ILE A 53 9.58 -2.05 5.60
CA ILE A 53 8.41 -1.54 4.88
C ILE A 53 8.23 -2.37 3.61
N ALA A 54 7.03 -2.89 3.38
CA ALA A 54 6.66 -3.54 2.13
C ALA A 54 5.76 -2.63 1.30
N GLY A 55 5.94 -2.66 -0.01
CA GLY A 55 5.10 -1.92 -0.95
C GLY A 55 4.82 -2.75 -2.20
N MET A 56 3.61 -2.59 -2.79
CA MET A 56 3.20 -3.27 -4.00
C MET A 56 3.47 -2.41 -5.24
N GLU A 57 3.93 -3.05 -6.33
CA GLU A 57 4.09 -2.33 -7.59
C GLU A 57 2.72 -1.86 -8.13
N ALA A 58 2.67 -0.72 -8.80
CA ALA A 58 3.79 0.17 -9.05
C ALA A 58 3.78 1.39 -8.11
N ARG A 59 2.59 1.96 -7.81
CA ARG A 59 2.46 3.23 -7.09
C ARG A 59 2.82 3.11 -5.61
N GLY A 60 2.61 1.93 -5.00
CA GLY A 60 3.04 1.65 -3.63
C GLY A 60 4.56 1.75 -3.43
N PHE A 61 5.36 1.54 -4.48
CA PHE A 61 6.81 1.70 -4.42
C PHE A 61 7.22 3.14 -4.15
N ILE A 62 6.47 4.11 -4.67
CA ILE A 62 6.77 5.54 -4.49
C ILE A 62 6.75 5.91 -3.02
N PHE A 63 5.66 5.57 -2.33
CA PHE A 63 5.49 5.89 -0.91
C PHE A 63 6.25 4.94 -0.01
N GLY A 64 6.18 3.63 -0.28
CA GLY A 64 6.85 2.62 0.54
C GLY A 64 8.35 2.80 0.58
N ALA A 65 9.00 3.03 -0.57
CA ALA A 65 10.43 3.29 -0.63
C ALA A 65 10.82 4.61 0.04
N ALA A 66 10.02 5.66 -0.12
CA ALA A 66 10.27 6.95 0.52
C ALA A 66 10.15 6.87 2.05
N VAL A 67 9.13 6.16 2.56
CA VAL A 67 8.96 5.91 4.00
C VAL A 67 10.11 5.07 4.55
N ALA A 68 10.49 3.98 3.88
CA ALA A 68 11.60 3.13 4.28
C ALA A 68 12.91 3.93 4.37
N ALA A 69 13.23 4.71 3.34
CA ALA A 69 14.43 5.56 3.31
C ALA A 69 14.41 6.60 4.44
N ARG A 70 13.25 7.24 4.70
CA ARG A 70 13.10 8.23 5.78
C ARG A 70 13.33 7.61 7.16
N LEU A 71 12.89 6.37 7.36
CA LEU A 71 13.01 5.67 8.65
C LEU A 71 14.34 4.90 8.78
N GLY A 72 15.16 4.84 7.73
CA GLY A 72 16.38 4.02 7.70
C GLY A 72 16.08 2.52 7.74
N LEU A 73 14.94 2.08 7.19
CA LEU A 73 14.48 0.71 7.18
C LEU A 73 14.64 0.04 5.82
N PRO A 74 14.75 -1.30 5.75
CA PRO A 74 14.66 -2.03 4.50
C PRO A 74 13.32 -1.80 3.80
N PHE A 75 13.35 -1.75 2.46
CA PHE A 75 12.17 -1.78 1.61
C PHE A 75 12.04 -3.15 0.95
N LEU A 76 10.87 -3.77 1.09
CA LEU A 76 10.55 -5.09 0.55
C LEU A 76 9.62 -4.93 -0.66
N PRO A 77 10.10 -5.07 -1.88
CA PRO A 77 9.26 -4.95 -3.06
C PRO A 77 8.38 -6.20 -3.23
N ILE A 78 7.07 -6.00 -3.34
CA ILE A 78 6.09 -7.02 -3.71
C ILE A 78 5.67 -6.74 -5.14
N ARG A 79 5.82 -7.72 -6.02
CA ARG A 79 5.74 -7.51 -7.46
C ARG A 79 4.78 -8.49 -8.14
N LYS A 80 4.42 -8.16 -9.37
CA LYS A 80 3.74 -9.06 -10.29
C LYS A 80 4.68 -10.20 -10.74
N PRO A 81 4.13 -11.33 -11.23
CA PRO A 81 4.92 -12.48 -11.64
C PRO A 81 6.04 -12.15 -12.62
N GLY A 82 7.19 -12.80 -12.42
CA GLY A 82 8.33 -12.71 -13.32
C GLY A 82 9.11 -11.39 -13.29
N LYS A 83 8.88 -10.54 -12.30
CA LYS A 83 9.56 -9.24 -12.18
C LYS A 83 10.80 -9.27 -11.27
N LEU A 84 10.92 -10.29 -10.42
CA LEU A 84 12.06 -10.48 -9.54
C LEU A 84 13.03 -11.50 -10.13
N PRO A 85 14.37 -11.23 -10.12
CA PRO A 85 15.37 -12.10 -10.74
C PRO A 85 15.87 -13.23 -9.82
N CYS A 86 15.14 -13.54 -8.76
CA CYS A 86 15.49 -14.54 -7.75
C CYS A 86 14.40 -15.62 -7.64
N ASP A 87 14.63 -16.63 -6.80
CA ASP A 87 13.60 -17.55 -6.40
C ASP A 87 12.55 -16.83 -5.56
N THR A 88 11.28 -16.93 -5.95
CA THR A 88 10.18 -16.20 -5.32
C THR A 88 9.17 -17.16 -4.72
N ILE A 89 8.46 -16.68 -3.70
CA ILE A 89 7.16 -17.23 -3.29
C ILE A 89 6.05 -16.31 -3.80
N GLY A 90 4.84 -16.85 -3.95
CA GLY A 90 3.73 -16.08 -4.50
C GLY A 90 2.37 -16.47 -3.92
N VAL A 91 1.43 -15.55 -4.03
CA VAL A 91 0.02 -15.71 -3.65
C VAL A 91 -0.86 -15.28 -4.80
N ASP A 92 -1.77 -16.18 -5.22
CA ASP A 92 -2.84 -15.85 -6.15
C ASP A 92 -4.00 -15.21 -5.40
N TYR A 93 -4.66 -14.23 -6.01
CA TYR A 93 -5.83 -13.58 -5.47
C TYR A 93 -6.82 -13.21 -6.56
N GLU A 94 -8.09 -13.16 -6.18
CA GLU A 94 -9.17 -12.85 -7.10
C GLU A 94 -9.30 -11.36 -7.36
N LEU A 95 -9.48 -11.00 -8.62
CA LEU A 95 -9.94 -9.70 -9.08
C LEU A 95 -11.40 -9.82 -9.51
N GLU A 96 -12.05 -8.68 -9.72
CA GLU A 96 -13.41 -8.64 -10.28
C GLU A 96 -13.52 -9.42 -11.61
N TYR A 97 -12.44 -9.45 -12.40
CA TYR A 97 -12.35 -10.13 -13.69
C TYR A 97 -11.09 -11.00 -13.78
N GLY A 98 -11.02 -12.08 -13.01
CA GLY A 98 -9.96 -13.07 -13.12
C GLY A 98 -9.08 -13.22 -11.88
N LEU A 99 -7.93 -13.85 -12.07
CA LEU A 99 -6.92 -14.06 -11.03
C LEU A 99 -5.72 -13.17 -11.29
N ASP A 100 -5.12 -12.68 -10.24
CA ASP A 100 -3.82 -12.01 -10.26
C ASP A 100 -2.89 -12.68 -9.25
N ARG A 101 -1.61 -12.34 -9.30
CA ARG A 101 -0.60 -12.94 -8.43
C ARG A 101 0.39 -11.89 -7.94
N LEU A 102 0.80 -12.02 -6.71
CA LEU A 102 1.91 -11.26 -6.14
C LEU A 102 3.05 -12.21 -5.77
N GLU A 103 4.27 -11.74 -5.95
CA GLU A 103 5.50 -12.46 -5.64
C GLU A 103 6.46 -11.60 -4.83
N MET A 104 7.26 -12.25 -4.00
CA MET A 104 8.36 -11.63 -3.26
C MET A 104 9.54 -12.59 -3.11
N ASP A 105 10.70 -12.02 -2.81
CA ASP A 105 11.87 -12.77 -2.34
C ASP A 105 11.69 -13.14 -0.86
N PRO A 106 11.51 -14.44 -0.51
CA PRO A 106 11.34 -14.84 0.87
C PRO A 106 12.59 -14.64 1.73
N SER A 107 13.78 -14.57 1.11
CA SER A 107 15.04 -14.36 1.83
C SER A 107 15.20 -12.94 2.37
N ALA A 108 14.40 -12.01 1.88
CA ALA A 108 14.38 -10.62 2.36
C ALA A 108 13.71 -10.44 3.73
N VAL A 109 13.07 -11.48 4.27
CA VAL A 109 12.35 -11.45 5.55
C VAL A 109 13.02 -12.37 6.56
N THR A 110 13.23 -11.85 7.77
CA THR A 110 13.63 -12.66 8.93
C THR A 110 12.37 -13.15 9.65
N ASN A 111 12.39 -14.40 10.12
CA ASN A 111 11.24 -14.97 10.83
C ASN A 111 10.86 -14.14 12.07
N GLY A 112 9.57 -13.80 12.19
CA GLY A 112 9.03 -12.93 13.24
C GLY A 112 9.30 -11.44 13.03
N GLN A 113 9.86 -11.04 11.87
CA GLN A 113 10.15 -9.63 11.59
C GLN A 113 8.86 -8.81 11.48
N PRO A 114 8.72 -7.71 12.24
CA PRO A 114 7.60 -6.79 12.09
C PRO A 114 7.73 -6.02 10.76
N VAL A 115 6.80 -6.26 9.84
CA VAL A 115 6.74 -5.59 8.53
C VAL A 115 5.43 -4.81 8.42
N ALA A 116 5.51 -3.55 8.04
CA ALA A 116 4.33 -2.74 7.71
C ALA A 116 4.16 -2.61 6.19
N ILE A 117 2.91 -2.63 5.75
CA ILE A 117 2.55 -2.35 4.36
C ILE A 117 2.32 -0.86 4.19
N VAL A 118 2.88 -0.28 3.13
CA VAL A 118 2.61 1.11 2.71
C VAL A 118 2.24 1.10 1.24
N ASP A 119 1.07 1.69 0.93
CA ASP A 119 0.57 1.80 -0.44
C ASP A 119 -0.14 3.13 -0.67
N ASP A 120 -0.42 3.44 -1.93
CA ASP A 120 -1.09 4.68 -2.30
C ASP A 120 -2.60 4.65 -2.06
N LEU A 121 -3.27 3.52 -2.31
CA LEU A 121 -4.72 3.44 -2.28
C LEU A 121 -5.20 2.09 -1.77
N LEU A 122 -6.19 2.14 -0.88
CA LEU A 122 -6.94 0.99 -0.40
C LEU A 122 -8.37 1.06 -0.97
N ALA A 123 -8.70 0.12 -1.85
CA ALA A 123 -10.03 -0.04 -2.42
C ALA A 123 -10.75 -1.25 -1.80
N THR A 124 -10.88 -2.35 -2.53
CA THR A 124 -11.49 -3.59 -2.02
C THR A 124 -10.61 -4.36 -1.03
N GLY A 125 -9.31 -4.05 -1.00
CA GLY A 125 -8.33 -4.69 -0.12
C GLY A 125 -7.76 -6.01 -0.64
N GLY A 126 -8.14 -6.47 -1.82
CA GLY A 126 -7.67 -7.74 -2.38
C GLY A 126 -6.15 -7.82 -2.51
N THR A 127 -5.53 -6.80 -3.10
CA THR A 127 -4.07 -6.72 -3.26
C THR A 127 -3.35 -6.64 -1.91
N ALA A 128 -3.81 -5.78 -1.00
CA ALA A 128 -3.19 -5.64 0.33
C ALA A 128 -3.38 -6.88 1.20
N SER A 129 -4.53 -7.57 1.08
CA SER A 129 -4.76 -8.86 1.74
C SER A 129 -3.83 -9.96 1.20
N ALA A 130 -3.64 -10.03 -0.13
CA ALA A 130 -2.70 -10.94 -0.76
C ALA A 130 -1.25 -10.67 -0.31
N ALA A 131 -0.85 -9.39 -0.27
CA ALA A 131 0.46 -8.98 0.24
C ALA A 131 0.66 -9.38 1.71
N THR A 132 -0.37 -9.21 2.55
CA THR A 132 -0.34 -9.63 3.96
C THR A 132 -0.11 -11.13 4.08
N LYS A 133 -0.84 -11.94 3.30
CA LYS A 133 -0.67 -13.41 3.27
C LYS A 133 0.74 -13.78 2.83
N LEU A 134 1.23 -13.17 1.77
CA LEU A 134 2.54 -13.44 1.18
C LEU A 134 3.67 -13.13 2.18
N LEU A 135 3.63 -11.97 2.84
CA LEU A 135 4.59 -11.60 3.88
C LEU A 135 4.58 -12.56 5.07
N ARG A 136 3.38 -12.98 5.51
CA ARG A 136 3.23 -13.96 6.58
C ARG A 136 3.75 -15.35 6.18
N GLN A 137 3.60 -15.76 4.92
CA GLN A 137 4.21 -16.99 4.39
C GLN A 137 5.74 -16.92 4.40
N ALA A 138 6.32 -15.74 4.17
CA ALA A 138 7.75 -15.51 4.28
C ALA A 138 8.26 -15.49 5.74
N GLY A 139 7.37 -15.51 6.72
CA GLY A 139 7.70 -15.50 8.14
C GLY A 139 7.59 -14.14 8.83
N ALA A 140 7.09 -13.11 8.14
CA ALA A 140 6.89 -11.79 8.74
C ALA A 140 5.67 -11.76 9.68
N GLU A 141 5.73 -10.85 10.66
CA GLU A 141 4.57 -10.37 11.40
C GLU A 141 4.05 -9.10 10.73
N VAL A 142 2.79 -9.13 10.27
CA VAL A 142 2.14 -7.99 9.61
C VAL A 142 0.97 -7.55 10.47
N ALA A 143 1.16 -6.48 11.21
CA ALA A 143 0.17 -5.90 12.12
C ALA A 143 -0.28 -4.49 11.71
N LEU A 144 0.46 -3.83 10.81
CA LEU A 144 0.23 -2.44 10.41
C LEU A 144 0.18 -2.30 8.88
N ALA A 145 -0.75 -1.48 8.40
CA ALA A 145 -0.79 -1.01 7.03
C ALA A 145 -1.18 0.47 6.99
N ALA A 146 -0.49 1.26 6.18
CA ALA A 146 -0.77 2.68 5.99
C ALA A 146 -0.94 3.01 4.51
N PHE A 147 -1.98 3.77 4.22
CA PHE A 147 -2.39 4.17 2.87
C PHE A 147 -2.50 5.68 2.77
N VAL A 148 -2.22 6.21 1.59
CA VAL A 148 -2.49 7.63 1.32
C VAL A 148 -4.00 7.86 1.21
N ILE A 149 -4.69 7.00 0.47
CA ILE A 149 -6.13 7.09 0.21
C ILE A 149 -6.82 5.80 0.65
N ASP A 150 -7.94 5.93 1.34
CA ASP A 150 -8.93 4.86 1.54
C ASP A 150 -10.23 5.21 0.80
N LEU A 151 -10.83 4.19 0.18
CA LEU A 151 -12.18 4.22 -0.37
C LEU A 151 -13.08 3.35 0.53
N PRO A 152 -13.60 3.88 1.65
CA PRO A 152 -14.20 3.06 2.69
C PRO A 152 -15.43 2.30 2.24
N ASP A 153 -16.18 2.83 1.25
CA ASP A 153 -17.34 2.18 0.67
C ASP A 153 -17.04 0.83 0.00
N LEU A 154 -15.77 0.61 -0.39
CA LEU A 154 -15.32 -0.65 -1.01
C LEU A 154 -14.85 -1.72 -0.01
N GLY A 155 -14.79 -1.39 1.27
CA GLY A 155 -14.62 -2.35 2.36
C GLY A 155 -13.21 -2.90 2.60
N GLY A 156 -12.18 -2.40 1.92
CA GLY A 156 -10.80 -2.90 2.06
C GLY A 156 -10.25 -2.78 3.48
N GLY A 157 -10.54 -1.67 4.16
CA GLY A 157 -10.15 -1.47 5.55
C GLY A 157 -10.75 -2.51 6.50
N SER A 158 -12.03 -2.83 6.32
CA SER A 158 -12.70 -3.88 7.11
C SER A 158 -12.10 -5.27 6.86
N LEU A 159 -11.76 -5.58 5.59
CA LEU A 159 -11.12 -6.84 5.22
C LEU A 159 -9.77 -7.00 5.90
N LEU A 160 -8.92 -5.99 5.89
CA LEU A 160 -7.60 -6.05 6.51
C LEU A 160 -7.69 -6.14 8.04
N ARG A 161 -8.58 -5.35 8.68
CA ARG A 161 -8.81 -5.41 10.13
C ARG A 161 -9.31 -6.78 10.58
N ALA A 162 -10.19 -7.43 9.80
CA ALA A 162 -10.62 -8.80 10.06
C ALA A 162 -9.48 -9.82 9.97
N ASN A 163 -8.41 -9.51 9.24
CA ASN A 163 -7.18 -10.30 9.16
C ASN A 163 -6.10 -9.90 10.18
N GLY A 164 -6.45 -9.10 11.19
CA GLY A 164 -5.55 -8.70 12.26
C GLY A 164 -4.55 -7.61 11.89
N VAL A 165 -4.85 -6.80 10.87
CA VAL A 165 -4.03 -5.67 10.44
C VAL A 165 -4.69 -4.37 10.87
N GLU A 166 -3.99 -3.55 11.64
CA GLU A 166 -4.39 -2.18 11.93
C GLU A 166 -4.17 -1.32 10.69
N VAL A 167 -5.21 -0.59 10.27
CA VAL A 167 -5.22 0.18 9.02
C VAL A 167 -5.31 1.66 9.32
N HIS A 168 -4.37 2.42 8.75
CA HIS A 168 -4.35 3.87 8.77
C HIS A 168 -4.48 4.42 7.35
N ALA A 169 -5.28 5.46 7.17
CA ALA A 169 -5.38 6.19 5.90
C ALA A 169 -5.24 7.69 6.17
N LEU A 170 -4.44 8.36 5.33
CA LEU A 170 -4.23 9.81 5.45
C LEU A 170 -5.49 10.58 5.05
N MET A 171 -6.18 10.11 4.04
CA MET A 171 -7.42 10.71 3.55
C MET A 171 -8.39 9.65 3.03
N GLU A 172 -9.68 9.99 3.11
CA GLU A 172 -10.76 9.16 2.61
C GLU A 172 -11.49 9.88 1.48
N PHE A 173 -11.96 9.13 0.49
CA PHE A 173 -12.86 9.61 -0.55
C PHE A 173 -14.09 8.71 -0.59
N GLU A 174 -15.27 9.33 -0.69
CA GLU A 174 -16.52 8.61 -0.91
C GLU A 174 -16.65 8.14 -2.35
N GLY A 175 -17.38 7.02 -2.54
CA GLY A 175 -17.59 6.39 -3.85
C GLY A 175 -16.39 5.59 -4.33
N ASP A 176 -16.53 5.08 -5.53
CA ASP A 176 -15.58 4.25 -6.28
C ASP A 176 -14.82 5.04 -7.35
#